data_d0f3b56904ac8ba06ce52d2cf031dbd8
#
_entry.id   d0f3b56904ac8ba06ce52d2cf031dbd8
#
_cell.length_a   1.000
_cell.length_b   1.000
_cell.length_c   1.000
_cell.angle_alpha   90.00
_cell.angle_beta   90.00
_cell.angle_gamma   90.00
#
_symmetry.space_group_name_H-M   'P 1'
#
loop_
_entity.id
_entity.type
_entity.pdbx_description
1 polymer ?
#
loop_
_entity_poly.entity_id
_entity_poly.type
_entity_poly.pdbx_seq_one_letter_code
_entity_poly.pdbx_strand_id
1 'polypeptide(L)'
;MPSAPIYVLLGTIGSGKTLQAQNLEHVVGGQSFSIGSLIRQRLSDDPRMARGELLPDEEVNSIVVETIKHVPENEPIIFDGFPRVASQKEWLDAQGEQLGRHIKQVFYLRVDEDEVNRRLSLRGRADDTPGAIEQRKRVFHDETLPVIEAYRAAGVLVEIDGNKTPEEVEQLLVEAVET
;
A
#
# COMPACT_ATOMS: atom_id res chain seq x y z
N MET A 1 -15.23 -21.34 -8.88
CA MET A 1 -15.70 -19.98 -8.53
C MET A 1 -14.56 -19.03 -8.85
N PRO A 2 -14.80 -17.80 -9.30
CA PRO A 2 -13.70 -16.86 -9.47
C PRO A 2 -13.03 -16.63 -8.12
N SER A 3 -11.69 -16.55 -8.11
CA SER A 3 -10.93 -16.25 -6.90
C SER A 3 -11.25 -14.84 -6.39
N ALA A 4 -11.13 -14.62 -5.09
CA ALA A 4 -11.42 -13.32 -4.48
C ALA A 4 -10.45 -12.24 -4.96
N PRO A 5 -10.90 -10.97 -5.01
CA PRO A 5 -10.12 -9.87 -5.60
C PRO A 5 -8.94 -9.42 -4.74
N ILE A 6 -8.09 -8.63 -5.37
CA ILE A 6 -7.01 -7.86 -4.71
C ILE A 6 -7.46 -6.39 -4.62
N TYR A 7 -7.24 -5.79 -3.46
CA TYR A 7 -7.33 -4.36 -3.22
C TYR A 7 -5.95 -3.80 -2.90
N VAL A 8 -5.69 -2.57 -3.26
CA VAL A 8 -4.39 -1.91 -3.03
C VAL A 8 -4.62 -0.55 -2.40
N LEU A 9 -3.87 -0.22 -1.35
CA LEU A 9 -3.81 1.12 -0.77
C LEU A 9 -2.45 1.75 -1.05
N LEU A 10 -2.45 2.88 -1.74
CA LEU A 10 -1.27 3.68 -2.05
C LEU A 10 -1.37 5.08 -1.42
N GLY A 11 -0.24 5.71 -1.22
CA GLY A 11 -0.13 7.04 -0.64
C GLY A 11 1.26 7.24 -0.02
N THR A 12 1.62 8.49 0.22
CA THR A 12 2.93 8.83 0.80
C THR A 12 3.10 8.28 2.22
N ILE A 13 4.32 8.37 2.74
CA ILE A 13 4.61 8.11 4.15
C ILE A 13 3.70 8.99 5.04
N GLY A 14 3.15 8.42 6.12
CA GLY A 14 2.27 9.18 7.03
C GLY A 14 0.84 9.40 6.54
N SER A 15 0.44 8.89 5.37
CA SER A 15 -0.92 9.09 4.84
C SER A 15 -2.03 8.30 5.56
N GLY A 16 -1.69 7.35 6.45
CA GLY A 16 -2.69 6.58 7.20
C GLY A 16 -3.08 5.24 6.58
N LYS A 17 -2.41 4.80 5.51
CA LYS A 17 -2.72 3.56 4.78
C LYS A 17 -2.92 2.33 5.66
N THR A 18 -2.02 2.11 6.63
CA THR A 18 -2.04 0.89 7.44
C THR A 18 -3.32 0.78 8.27
N LEU A 19 -3.77 1.89 8.87
CA LEU A 19 -5.04 1.93 9.59
C LEU A 19 -6.21 1.65 8.65
N GLN A 20 -6.22 2.31 7.51
CA GLN A 20 -7.31 2.16 6.55
C GLN A 20 -7.32 0.79 5.86
N ALA A 21 -6.17 0.14 5.69
CA ALA A 21 -6.12 -1.24 5.22
C ALA A 21 -6.76 -2.21 6.22
N GLN A 22 -6.53 -2.01 7.53
CA GLN A 22 -7.17 -2.79 8.59
C GLN A 22 -8.69 -2.55 8.63
N ASN A 23 -9.13 -1.30 8.47
CA ASN A 23 -10.57 -1.00 8.39
C ASN A 23 -11.20 -1.68 7.17
N LEU A 24 -10.52 -1.67 6.04
CA LEU A 24 -10.99 -2.31 4.81
C LEU A 24 -11.13 -3.84 4.96
N GLU A 25 -10.31 -4.51 5.79
CA GLU A 25 -10.51 -5.94 6.11
C GLU A 25 -11.92 -6.25 6.56
N HIS A 26 -12.46 -5.42 7.46
CA HIS A 26 -13.80 -5.62 8.00
C HIS A 26 -14.90 -5.39 6.95
N VAL A 27 -14.64 -4.50 5.99
CA VAL A 27 -15.58 -4.13 4.93
C VAL A 27 -15.66 -5.22 3.85
N VAL A 28 -14.51 -5.72 3.40
CA VAL A 28 -14.44 -6.69 2.28
C VAL A 28 -14.35 -8.14 2.72
N GLY A 29 -14.15 -8.39 4.02
CA GLY A 29 -14.00 -9.75 4.56
C GLY A 29 -12.69 -10.42 4.14
N GLY A 30 -11.61 -9.65 4.02
CA GLY A 30 -10.29 -10.11 3.55
C GLY A 30 -9.19 -10.00 4.58
N GLN A 31 -7.94 -10.11 4.12
CA GLN A 31 -6.74 -9.95 4.94
C GLN A 31 -5.86 -8.83 4.39
N SER A 32 -5.39 -7.92 5.26
CA SER A 32 -4.49 -6.83 4.88
C SER A 32 -3.03 -7.15 5.22
N PHE A 33 -2.14 -6.70 4.35
CA PHE A 33 -0.71 -6.91 4.48
C PHE A 33 0.03 -5.60 4.23
N SER A 34 0.58 -5.03 5.30
CA SER A 34 1.49 -3.90 5.19
C SER A 34 2.88 -4.40 4.82
N ILE A 35 3.21 -4.32 3.53
CA ILE A 35 4.49 -4.82 3.00
C ILE A 35 5.66 -4.08 3.65
N GLY A 36 5.54 -2.78 3.90
CA GLY A 36 6.55 -2.04 4.65
C GLY A 36 6.74 -2.54 6.10
N SER A 37 5.69 -3.02 6.75
CA SER A 37 5.80 -3.61 8.10
C SER A 37 6.44 -4.99 8.07
N LEU A 38 6.07 -5.83 7.09
CA LEU A 38 6.68 -7.15 6.89
C LEU A 38 8.18 -7.05 6.59
N ILE A 39 8.57 -6.08 5.75
CA ILE A 39 9.98 -5.81 5.47
C ILE A 39 10.72 -5.42 6.77
N ARG A 40 10.18 -4.49 7.57
CA ARG A 40 10.80 -4.08 8.84
C ARG A 40 10.95 -5.23 9.83
N GLN A 41 9.99 -6.14 9.90
CA GLN A 41 10.09 -7.31 10.78
C GLN A 41 11.19 -8.28 10.36
N ARG A 42 11.38 -8.47 9.04
CA ARG A 42 12.37 -9.42 8.50
C ARG A 42 13.77 -8.83 8.41
N LEU A 43 13.88 -7.54 8.18
CA LEU A 43 15.11 -6.82 7.87
C LEU A 43 15.29 -5.60 8.80
N SER A 44 15.01 -5.76 10.11
CA SER A 44 15.08 -4.66 11.08
C SER A 44 16.45 -3.96 11.13
N ASP A 45 17.52 -4.72 10.93
CA ASP A 45 18.89 -4.26 11.00
C ASP A 45 19.48 -3.87 9.63
N ASP A 46 18.69 -3.94 8.56
CA ASP A 46 19.15 -3.58 7.22
C ASP A 46 19.36 -2.07 7.10
N PRO A 47 20.58 -1.61 6.80
CA PRO A 47 20.89 -0.18 6.72
C PRO A 47 20.11 0.56 5.63
N ARG A 48 19.58 -0.13 4.61
CA ARG A 48 18.72 0.46 3.57
C ARG A 48 17.42 0.97 4.17
N MET A 49 16.87 0.26 5.16
CA MET A 49 15.65 0.69 5.87
C MET A 49 15.86 2.00 6.63
N ALA A 50 16.99 2.15 7.31
CA ALA A 50 17.36 3.38 8.03
C ALA A 50 17.55 4.58 7.09
N ARG A 51 17.93 4.34 5.82
CA ARG A 51 18.07 5.36 4.79
C ARG A 51 16.78 5.64 4.01
N GLY A 52 15.71 4.88 4.25
CA GLY A 52 14.45 5.02 3.52
C GLY A 52 14.50 4.56 2.06
N GLU A 53 15.47 3.73 1.72
CA GLU A 53 15.66 3.18 0.36
C GLU A 53 14.63 2.08 0.06
N LEU A 54 14.35 1.89 -1.23
CA LEU A 54 13.62 0.71 -1.69
C LEU A 54 14.55 -0.51 -1.68
N LEU A 55 13.97 -1.65 -1.32
CA LEU A 55 14.63 -2.93 -1.50
C LEU A 55 14.54 -3.38 -2.96
N PRO A 56 15.45 -4.25 -3.42
CA PRO A 56 15.33 -4.90 -4.71
C PRO A 56 13.99 -5.61 -4.88
N ASP A 57 13.42 -5.57 -6.07
CA ASP A 57 12.11 -6.15 -6.37
C ASP A 57 12.02 -7.63 -6.02
N GLU A 58 13.08 -8.39 -6.24
CA GLU A 58 13.14 -9.82 -5.92
C GLU A 58 12.90 -10.08 -4.43
N GLU A 59 13.50 -9.26 -3.55
CA GLU A 59 13.31 -9.37 -2.10
C GLU A 59 11.87 -9.03 -1.71
N VAL A 60 11.32 -7.95 -2.26
CA VAL A 60 9.93 -7.52 -1.98
C VAL A 60 8.93 -8.53 -2.54
N ASN A 61 9.10 -8.96 -3.78
CA ASN A 61 8.21 -9.92 -4.44
C ASN A 61 8.21 -11.27 -3.72
N SER A 62 9.36 -11.72 -3.19
CA SER A 62 9.43 -12.93 -2.37
C SER A 62 8.55 -12.83 -1.11
N ILE A 63 8.57 -11.69 -0.44
CA ILE A 63 7.71 -11.42 0.73
C ILE A 63 6.23 -11.48 0.34
N VAL A 64 5.88 -10.87 -0.79
CA VAL A 64 4.50 -10.85 -1.30
C VAL A 64 4.03 -12.25 -1.66
N VAL A 65 4.85 -13.06 -2.35
CA VAL A 65 4.53 -14.46 -2.69
C VAL A 65 4.24 -15.29 -1.44
N GLU A 66 5.10 -15.20 -0.43
CA GLU A 66 4.88 -15.92 0.82
C GLU A 66 3.58 -15.50 1.51
N THR A 67 3.26 -14.21 1.45
CA THR A 67 2.01 -13.67 1.99
C THR A 67 0.79 -14.25 1.29
N ILE A 68 0.78 -14.19 -0.05
CA ILE A 68 -0.35 -14.66 -0.87
C ILE A 68 -0.61 -16.15 -0.68
N LYS A 69 0.42 -16.97 -0.54
CA LYS A 69 0.30 -18.42 -0.40
C LYS A 69 -0.54 -18.88 0.80
N HIS A 70 -0.66 -18.04 1.82
CA HIS A 70 -1.38 -18.37 3.06
C HIS A 70 -2.82 -17.85 3.07
N VAL A 71 -3.23 -17.07 2.04
CA VAL A 71 -4.58 -16.54 1.94
C VAL A 71 -5.46 -17.48 1.14
N PRO A 72 -6.59 -17.97 1.70
CA PRO A 72 -7.54 -18.78 0.96
C PRO A 72 -7.99 -18.13 -0.35
N GLU A 73 -8.24 -18.92 -1.39
CA GLU A 73 -8.62 -18.40 -2.72
C GLU A 73 -9.90 -17.56 -2.70
N ASN A 74 -10.79 -17.84 -1.77
CA ASN A 74 -12.06 -17.14 -1.60
C ASN A 74 -12.00 -15.91 -0.69
N GLU A 75 -10.82 -15.58 -0.13
CA GLU A 75 -10.64 -14.39 0.71
C GLU A 75 -9.94 -13.27 -0.06
N PRO A 76 -10.46 -12.02 -0.01
CA PRO A 76 -9.80 -10.86 -0.59
C PRO A 76 -8.43 -10.59 0.03
N ILE A 77 -7.52 -10.05 -0.77
CA ILE A 77 -6.20 -9.59 -0.33
C ILE A 77 -6.16 -8.06 -0.40
N ILE A 78 -5.64 -7.43 0.65
CA ILE A 78 -5.46 -5.99 0.71
C ILE A 78 -3.97 -5.69 0.89
N PHE A 79 -3.33 -5.05 -0.09
CA PHE A 79 -1.94 -4.62 0.03
C PHE A 79 -1.84 -3.17 0.50
N ASP A 80 -1.17 -2.95 1.62
CA ASP A 80 -0.79 -1.61 2.10
C ASP A 80 0.64 -1.29 1.65
N GLY A 81 0.76 -0.30 0.76
CA GLY A 81 2.02 0.25 0.30
C GLY A 81 2.81 -0.63 -0.68
N PHE A 82 2.13 -1.43 -1.47
CA PHE A 82 2.66 -2.21 -2.59
C PHE A 82 1.60 -2.30 -3.70
N PRO A 83 1.98 -2.22 -4.99
CA PRO A 83 3.32 -1.97 -5.53
C PRO A 83 3.76 -0.51 -5.38
N ARG A 84 5.08 -0.25 -5.39
CA ARG A 84 5.65 1.09 -5.29
C ARG A 84 6.35 1.57 -6.56
N VAL A 85 6.74 0.65 -7.42
CA VAL A 85 7.43 0.91 -8.70
C VAL A 85 6.76 0.17 -9.83
N ALA A 86 6.99 0.60 -11.08
CA ALA A 86 6.34 0.03 -12.27
C ALA A 86 6.59 -1.48 -12.41
N SER A 87 7.81 -1.94 -12.18
CA SER A 87 8.17 -3.36 -12.25
C SER A 87 7.40 -4.23 -11.24
N GLN A 88 7.19 -3.72 -10.03
CA GLN A 88 6.36 -4.42 -9.02
C GLN A 88 4.88 -4.47 -9.43
N LYS A 89 4.38 -3.40 -10.07
CA LYS A 89 3.01 -3.39 -10.60
C LYS A 89 2.83 -4.45 -11.68
N GLU A 90 3.70 -4.48 -12.68
CA GLU A 90 3.67 -5.46 -13.76
C GLU A 90 3.75 -6.89 -13.21
N TRP A 91 4.63 -7.10 -12.24
CA TRP A 91 4.76 -8.38 -11.57
C TRP A 91 3.50 -8.77 -10.80
N LEU A 92 2.87 -7.84 -10.06
CA LEU A 92 1.64 -8.10 -9.30
C LEU A 92 0.47 -8.45 -10.23
N ASP A 93 0.34 -7.75 -11.35
CA ASP A 93 -0.69 -8.03 -12.37
C ASP A 93 -0.52 -9.46 -12.91
N ALA A 94 0.71 -9.84 -13.28
CA ALA A 94 1.01 -11.19 -13.77
C ALA A 94 0.77 -12.28 -12.71
N GLN A 95 1.12 -12.02 -11.44
CA GLN A 95 0.84 -12.95 -10.33
C GLN A 95 -0.66 -13.09 -10.09
N GLY A 96 -1.40 -11.98 -10.15
CA GLY A 96 -2.86 -12.00 -10.07
C GLY A 96 -3.48 -12.90 -11.13
N GLU A 97 -3.08 -12.75 -12.38
CA GLU A 97 -3.56 -13.60 -13.48
C GLU A 97 -3.27 -15.09 -13.24
N GLN A 98 -2.04 -15.44 -12.79
CA GLN A 98 -1.65 -16.82 -12.49
C GLN A 98 -2.48 -17.45 -11.37
N LEU A 99 -2.90 -16.65 -10.38
CA LEU A 99 -3.70 -17.07 -9.24
C LEU A 99 -5.21 -16.96 -9.50
N GLY A 100 -5.61 -16.53 -10.71
CA GLY A 100 -7.01 -16.26 -11.05
C GLY A 100 -7.60 -15.06 -10.28
N ARG A 101 -6.76 -14.24 -9.64
CA ARG A 101 -7.15 -13.04 -8.90
C ARG A 101 -6.97 -11.82 -9.78
N HIS A 102 -7.79 -10.79 -9.56
CA HIS A 102 -7.65 -9.51 -10.26
C HIS A 102 -7.62 -8.35 -9.27
N ILE A 103 -6.95 -7.29 -9.63
CA ILE A 103 -6.99 -6.02 -8.88
C ILE A 103 -8.36 -5.40 -9.15
N LYS A 104 -9.21 -5.38 -8.13
CA LYS A 104 -10.55 -4.79 -8.22
C LYS A 104 -10.51 -3.29 -8.10
N GLN A 105 -9.82 -2.77 -7.08
CA GLN A 105 -9.70 -1.35 -6.82
C GLN A 105 -8.35 -1.01 -6.20
N VAL A 106 -7.87 0.18 -6.54
CA VAL A 106 -6.68 0.82 -5.94
C VAL A 106 -7.12 2.12 -5.29
N PHE A 107 -6.93 2.26 -3.99
CA PHE A 107 -7.24 3.46 -3.23
C PHE A 107 -5.99 4.31 -3.07
N TYR A 108 -6.01 5.52 -3.58
CA TYR A 108 -4.96 6.50 -3.37
C TYR A 108 -5.35 7.48 -2.27
N LEU A 109 -4.73 7.34 -1.10
CA LEU A 109 -4.89 8.27 0.02
C LEU A 109 -4.05 9.52 -0.25
N ARG A 110 -4.67 10.56 -0.79
CA ARG A 110 -4.02 11.86 -1.04
C ARG A 110 -4.04 12.68 0.25
N VAL A 111 -2.86 13.07 0.70
CA VAL A 111 -2.67 13.88 1.92
C VAL A 111 -1.72 15.03 1.59
N ASP A 112 -2.05 16.23 2.06
CA ASP A 112 -1.23 17.41 1.90
C ASP A 112 0.06 17.32 2.71
N GLU A 113 1.12 17.97 2.25
CA GLU A 113 2.44 17.85 2.86
C GLU A 113 2.47 18.31 4.31
N ASP A 114 1.78 19.39 4.65
CA ASP A 114 1.71 19.91 6.02
C ASP A 114 1.07 18.88 6.96
N GLU A 115 0.00 18.23 6.53
CA GLU A 115 -0.66 17.18 7.31
C GLU A 115 0.22 15.93 7.43
N VAL A 116 0.93 15.55 6.37
CA VAL A 116 1.94 14.48 6.43
C VAL A 116 3.00 14.79 7.47
N ASN A 117 3.59 15.99 7.45
CA ASN A 117 4.61 16.41 8.40
C ASN A 117 4.09 16.41 9.85
N ARG A 118 2.87 16.89 10.06
CA ARG A 118 2.19 16.84 11.37
C ARG A 118 2.04 15.42 11.89
N ARG A 119 1.56 14.50 11.03
CA ARG A 119 1.36 13.09 11.40
C ARG A 119 2.68 12.38 11.70
N LEU A 120 3.72 12.65 10.91
CA LEU A 120 5.05 12.08 11.11
C LEU A 120 5.68 12.54 12.42
N SER A 121 5.51 13.81 12.81
CA SER A 121 6.01 14.33 14.08
C SER A 121 5.40 13.64 15.31
N LEU A 122 4.21 13.10 15.17
CA LEU A 122 3.50 12.39 16.25
C LEU A 122 3.76 10.87 16.25
N ARG A 123 4.24 10.30 15.14
CA ARG A 123 4.35 8.85 14.96
C ARG A 123 5.51 8.21 15.72
N GLY A 124 6.66 8.86 15.80
CA GLY A 124 7.82 8.45 16.60
C GLY A 124 8.43 7.08 16.28
N ARG A 125 8.44 6.64 15.01
CA ARG A 125 9.13 5.40 14.61
C ARG A 125 10.64 5.59 14.62
N ALA A 126 11.39 4.56 15.03
CA ALA A 126 12.84 4.60 15.08
C ALA A 126 13.50 4.81 13.70
N ASP A 127 12.84 4.35 12.63
CA ASP A 127 13.29 4.50 11.24
C ASP A 127 12.80 5.80 10.56
N ASP A 128 12.14 6.70 11.29
CA ASP A 128 11.68 8.00 10.80
C ASP A 128 12.71 9.11 11.07
N THR A 129 13.93 8.90 10.62
CA THR A 129 14.92 9.99 10.60
C THR A 129 14.56 11.02 9.53
N PRO A 130 14.95 12.30 9.69
CA PRO A 130 14.67 13.33 8.67
C PRO A 130 15.13 12.94 7.26
N GLY A 131 16.33 12.34 7.14
CA GLY A 131 16.84 11.88 5.85
C GLY A 131 16.03 10.72 5.26
N ALA A 132 15.59 9.76 6.09
CA ALA A 132 14.76 8.65 5.64
C ALA A 132 13.35 9.13 5.21
N ILE A 133 12.78 10.09 5.91
CA ILE A 133 11.49 10.69 5.55
C ILE A 133 11.59 11.37 4.19
N GLU A 134 12.60 12.22 3.98
CA GLU A 134 12.82 12.90 2.70
C GLU A 134 13.06 11.90 1.55
N GLN A 135 13.86 10.87 1.79
CA GLN A 135 14.09 9.83 0.79
C GLN A 135 12.79 9.08 0.43
N ARG A 136 11.96 8.74 1.41
CA ARG A 136 10.67 8.05 1.17
C ARG A 136 9.67 8.96 0.44
N LYS A 137 9.66 10.26 0.70
CA LYS A 137 8.86 11.24 -0.05
C LYS A 137 9.32 11.33 -1.50
N ARG A 138 10.64 11.38 -1.74
CA ARG A 138 11.22 11.40 -3.07
C ARG A 138 10.86 10.13 -3.85
N VAL A 139 11.06 8.97 -3.25
CA VAL A 139 10.68 7.67 -3.85
C VAL A 139 9.19 7.65 -4.19
N PHE A 140 8.34 8.14 -3.30
CA PHE A 140 6.91 8.22 -3.58
C PHE A 140 6.63 9.11 -4.80
N HIS A 141 7.24 10.27 -4.87
CA HIS A 141 7.05 11.21 -5.97
C HIS A 141 7.59 10.67 -7.31
N ASP A 142 8.80 10.12 -7.30
CA ASP A 142 9.50 9.76 -8.53
C ASP A 142 9.08 8.37 -9.06
N GLU A 143 8.72 7.43 -8.17
CA GLU A 143 8.45 6.04 -8.52
C GLU A 143 6.98 5.64 -8.31
N THR A 144 6.36 6.04 -7.18
CA THR A 144 5.04 5.55 -6.83
C THR A 144 3.91 6.36 -7.49
N LEU A 145 4.05 7.66 -7.67
CA LEU A 145 3.06 8.45 -8.41
C LEU A 145 2.86 7.95 -9.83
N PRO A 146 3.90 7.59 -10.61
CA PRO A 146 3.70 6.96 -11.93
C PRO A 146 2.88 5.66 -11.87
N VAL A 147 3.04 4.85 -10.83
CA VAL A 147 2.22 3.64 -10.61
C VAL A 147 0.75 4.00 -10.37
N ILE A 148 0.50 5.03 -9.55
CA ILE A 148 -0.84 5.54 -9.28
C ILE A 148 -1.51 6.01 -10.58
N GLU A 149 -0.78 6.76 -11.42
CA GLU A 149 -1.29 7.22 -12.71
C GLU A 149 -1.57 6.06 -13.69
N ALA A 150 -0.75 5.00 -13.66
CA ALA A 150 -1.01 3.80 -14.44
C ALA A 150 -2.33 3.11 -14.01
N TYR A 151 -2.61 3.03 -12.71
CA TYR A 151 -3.89 2.51 -12.22
C TYR A 151 -5.07 3.44 -12.51
N ARG A 152 -4.84 4.77 -12.53
CA ARG A 152 -5.84 5.75 -12.96
C ARG A 152 -6.20 5.52 -14.43
N ALA A 153 -5.21 5.35 -15.29
CA ALA A 153 -5.41 5.07 -16.71
C ALA A 153 -6.12 3.73 -16.96
N ALA A 154 -5.89 2.73 -16.09
CA ALA A 154 -6.57 1.45 -16.14
C ALA A 154 -8.02 1.49 -15.61
N GLY A 155 -8.46 2.62 -15.05
CA GLY A 155 -9.84 2.80 -14.57
C GLY A 155 -10.17 2.09 -13.25
N VAL A 156 -9.15 1.65 -12.50
CA VAL A 156 -9.34 0.93 -11.21
C VAL A 156 -8.96 1.78 -10.00
N LEU A 157 -8.52 3.04 -10.20
CA LEU A 157 -8.10 3.95 -9.14
C LEU A 157 -9.28 4.74 -8.57
N VAL A 158 -9.36 4.78 -7.25
CA VAL A 158 -10.21 5.70 -6.50
C VAL A 158 -9.34 6.59 -5.63
N GLU A 159 -9.44 7.90 -5.82
CA GLU A 159 -8.73 8.88 -5.00
C GLU A 159 -9.56 9.21 -3.75
N ILE A 160 -8.94 9.12 -2.58
CA ILE A 160 -9.55 9.37 -1.27
C ILE A 160 -8.87 10.57 -0.63
N ASP A 161 -9.64 11.53 -0.14
CA ASP A 161 -9.12 12.67 0.62
C ASP A 161 -8.65 12.22 2.01
N GLY A 162 -7.36 11.99 2.12
CA GLY A 162 -6.71 11.54 3.35
C GLY A 162 -6.43 12.66 4.38
N ASN A 163 -6.79 13.94 4.10
CA ASN A 163 -6.68 15.03 5.07
C ASN A 163 -7.78 14.97 6.14
N LYS A 164 -8.83 14.21 5.90
CA LYS A 164 -9.96 14.03 6.80
C LYS A 164 -9.58 13.21 8.05
N THR A 165 -10.49 13.13 9.01
CA THR A 165 -10.33 12.24 10.17
C THR A 165 -10.25 10.78 9.74
N PRO A 166 -9.64 9.89 10.55
CA PRO A 166 -9.60 8.46 10.22
C PRO A 166 -10.97 7.85 9.94
N GLU A 167 -12.01 8.26 10.70
CA GLU A 167 -13.38 7.79 10.58
C GLU A 167 -14.03 8.27 9.28
N GLU A 168 -13.81 9.53 8.89
CA GLU A 168 -14.30 10.06 7.62
C GLU A 168 -13.61 9.39 6.41
N VAL A 169 -12.30 9.10 6.50
CA VAL A 169 -11.57 8.37 5.47
C VAL A 169 -12.09 6.95 5.34
N GLU A 170 -12.36 6.27 6.46
CA GLU A 170 -12.97 4.94 6.47
C GLU A 170 -14.32 4.96 5.76
N GLN A 171 -15.18 5.92 6.06
CA GLN A 171 -16.48 6.05 5.40
C GLN A 171 -16.36 6.23 3.89
N LEU A 172 -15.41 7.06 3.42
CA LEU A 172 -15.15 7.23 1.99
C LEU A 172 -14.67 5.93 1.32
N LEU A 173 -13.87 5.12 2.02
CA LEU A 173 -13.44 3.81 1.54
C LEU A 173 -14.61 2.83 1.42
N VAL A 174 -15.49 2.78 2.44
CA VAL A 174 -16.70 1.94 2.41
C VAL A 174 -17.57 2.29 1.20
N GLU A 175 -17.89 3.58 1.03
CA GLU A 175 -18.69 4.06 -0.10
C GLU A 175 -18.05 3.71 -1.46
N ALA A 176 -16.71 3.78 -1.55
CA ALA A 176 -15.99 3.47 -2.77
C ALA A 176 -15.97 1.96 -3.10
N VAL A 177 -16.02 1.08 -2.10
CA VAL A 177 -16.07 -0.38 -2.31
C VAL A 177 -17.43 -0.83 -2.83
N GLU A 178 -18.51 -0.15 -2.43
CA GLU A 178 -19.89 -0.48 -2.79
C GLU A 178 -20.26 -0.03 -4.22
N THR A 179 -19.44 0.82 -4.83
CA THR A 179 -19.66 1.38 -6.18
C THR A 179 -18.99 0.55 -7.27
#